data_ca3cd8c98ef77d7b8372d8096a07d883
#
_entry.id   ca3cd8c98ef77d7b8372d8096a07d883
#
_cell.length_a   1.000
_cell.length_b   1.000
_cell.length_c   1.000
_cell.angle_alpha   90.00
_cell.angle_beta   90.00
_cell.angle_gamma   90.00
#
_symmetry.space_group_name_H-M   'P 1'
#
loop_
_entity.id
_entity.type
_entity.pdbx_description
1 polymer ?
#
loop_
_entity_poly.entity_id
_entity_poly.type
_entity_poly.pdbx_seq_one_letter_code
_entity_poly.pdbx_strand_id
1 'polypeptide(L)' 'MTKRQLTNIFMEAKRNKCDICVELTIPGQDDTEFIINKNKSIENKLEYYLKTYDSKLGHCRNNDIRIINAFAIDFYLGGD' A
#
# COMPACT_ATOMS: atom_id res chain seq x y z
N MET A 1 5.74 6.82 7.52
CA MET A 1 4.71 5.79 7.78
C MET A 1 5.37 4.55 8.37
N THR A 2 4.66 3.86 9.22
CA THR A 2 5.15 2.64 9.85
C THR A 2 4.33 1.44 9.42
N LYS A 3 4.84 0.24 9.71
CA LYS A 3 4.07 -0.98 9.40
C LYS A 3 2.74 -1.00 10.15
N ARG A 4 2.72 -0.46 11.37
CA ARG A 4 1.49 -0.41 12.14
C ARG A 4 0.45 0.48 11.45
N GLN A 5 0.88 1.63 10.97
CA GLN A 5 -0.02 2.53 10.25
C GLN A 5 -0.52 1.87 8.97
N LEU A 6 0.38 1.21 8.24
CA LEU A 6 -0.01 0.51 7.02
C LEU A 6 -1.03 -0.58 7.32
N THR A 7 -0.80 -1.37 8.37
CA THR A 7 -1.71 -2.43 8.78
C THR A 7 -3.08 -1.86 9.12
N ASN A 8 -3.12 -0.76 9.87
CA ASN A 8 -4.38 -0.15 10.25
C ASN A 8 -5.16 0.33 9.03
N ILE A 9 -4.47 0.94 8.07
CA ILE A 9 -5.10 1.43 6.85
C ILE A 9 -5.69 0.26 6.06
N PHE A 10 -4.94 -0.83 5.93
CA PHE A 10 -5.41 -2.01 5.20
C PHE A 10 -6.61 -2.65 5.89
N MET A 11 -6.57 -2.78 7.21
CA MET A 11 -7.66 -3.43 7.93
C MET A 11 -8.92 -2.59 7.91
N GLU A 12 -8.77 -1.27 7.96
CA GLU A 12 -9.92 -0.39 7.86
C GLU A 12 -10.54 -0.47 6.46
N ALA A 13 -9.72 -0.48 5.43
CA ALA A 13 -10.24 -0.61 4.07
C ALA A 13 -10.94 -1.95 3.88
N LYS A 14 -10.41 -3.00 4.51
CA LYS A 14 -11.06 -4.30 4.44
C LYS A 14 -12.46 -4.23 5.04
N ARG A 15 -12.59 -3.61 6.22
CA ARG A 15 -13.89 -3.47 6.86
C ARG A 15 -14.86 -2.68 6.01
N ASN A 16 -14.37 -1.65 5.34
CA ASN A 16 -15.20 -0.76 4.56
C ASN A 16 -15.34 -1.20 3.10
N LYS A 17 -14.75 -2.33 2.76
CA LYS A 17 -14.81 -2.90 1.42
C LYS A 17 -14.26 -1.97 0.34
N CYS A 18 -13.19 -1.26 0.69
CA CYS A 18 -12.51 -0.36 -0.22
C CYS A 18 -11.24 -0.99 -0.75
N ASP A 19 -10.79 -0.51 -1.90
CA ASP A 19 -9.46 -0.84 -2.40
C ASP A 19 -8.45 0.07 -1.70
N ILE A 20 -7.16 -0.26 -1.84
CA ILE A 20 -6.08 0.53 -1.23
C ILE A 20 -5.13 0.99 -2.31
N CYS A 21 -4.78 2.26 -2.27
CA CYS A 21 -3.70 2.77 -3.12
C CYS A 21 -2.45 2.93 -2.26
N VAL A 22 -1.34 2.37 -2.73
CA VAL A 22 -0.05 2.50 -2.06
C VAL A 22 0.85 3.33 -2.96
N GLU A 23 1.48 4.35 -2.39
CA GLU A 23 2.37 5.22 -3.12
C GLU A 23 3.82 4.89 -2.78
N LEU A 24 4.62 4.65 -3.81
CA LEU A 24 6.02 4.25 -3.65
C LEU A 24 6.96 5.22 -4.32
N THR A 25 8.16 5.36 -3.75
CA THR A 25 9.26 6.01 -4.47
C THR A 25 9.90 4.97 -5.38
N ILE A 26 10.42 5.43 -6.52
CA ILE A 26 11.08 4.56 -7.49
C ILE A 26 12.50 5.09 -7.72
N PRO A 27 13.53 4.23 -7.65
CA PRO A 27 14.90 4.67 -7.84
C PRO A 27 15.09 5.35 -9.19
N GLY A 28 15.76 6.48 -9.18
CA GLY A 28 16.09 7.19 -10.40
C GLY A 28 14.95 7.99 -10.99
N GLN A 29 13.81 8.07 -10.31
CA GLN A 29 12.68 8.83 -10.81
C GLN A 29 12.30 9.91 -9.81
N ASP A 30 11.89 11.07 -10.32
CA ASP A 30 11.42 12.15 -9.46
C ASP A 30 9.98 11.91 -9.02
N ASP A 31 9.21 11.21 -9.85
CA ASP A 31 7.81 10.95 -9.54
C ASP A 31 7.67 9.66 -8.74
N THR A 32 6.57 9.57 -8.00
CA THR A 32 6.24 8.35 -7.29
C THR A 32 5.31 7.50 -8.14
N GLU A 33 5.11 6.26 -7.72
CA GLU A 33 4.23 5.33 -8.41
C GLU A 33 3.10 4.92 -7.49
N PHE A 34 1.90 4.78 -8.03
CA PHE A 34 0.73 4.37 -7.27
C PHE A 34 0.33 2.95 -7.66
N ILE A 35 0.15 2.10 -6.66
CA ILE A 35 -0.25 0.71 -6.89
C ILE A 35 -1.61 0.50 -6.24
N ILE A 36 -2.57 0.04 -7.04
CA ILE A 36 -3.91 -0.25 -6.55
C ILE A 36 -3.97 -1.70 -6.09
N ASN A 37 -4.38 -1.89 -4.86
CA ASN A 37 -4.55 -3.23 -4.27
C ASN A 37 -6.03 -3.45 -4.06
N LYS A 38 -6.57 -4.47 -4.73
CA LYS A 38 -8.00 -4.73 -4.67
C LYS A 38 -8.43 -5.28 -3.33
N ASN A 39 -9.62 -4.91 -2.92
CA ASN A 39 -10.15 -5.33 -1.63
C ASN A 39 -10.15 -6.85 -1.45
N LYS A 40 -10.47 -7.60 -2.50
CA LYS A 40 -10.53 -9.05 -2.41
C LYS A 40 -9.18 -9.68 -2.09
N SER A 41 -8.08 -8.96 -2.29
CA SER A 41 -6.74 -9.48 -2.05
C SER A 41 -6.05 -8.75 -0.91
N ILE A 42 -6.76 -7.97 -0.13
CA ILE A 42 -6.16 -7.09 0.88
C ILE A 42 -5.29 -7.86 1.87
N GLU A 43 -5.77 -8.99 2.38
CA GLU A 43 -4.99 -9.73 3.38
C GLU A 43 -3.70 -10.27 2.79
N ASN A 44 -3.76 -10.81 1.58
CA ASN A 44 -2.56 -11.32 0.93
C ASN A 44 -1.59 -10.20 0.60
N LYS A 45 -2.11 -9.06 0.17
CA LYS A 45 -1.26 -7.92 -0.15
C LYS A 45 -0.61 -7.34 1.09
N LEU A 46 -1.36 -7.24 2.18
CA LEU A 46 -0.79 -6.75 3.43
C LEU A 46 0.35 -7.67 3.87
N GLU A 47 0.12 -8.98 3.83
CA GLU A 47 1.15 -9.93 4.21
C GLU A 47 2.40 -9.74 3.35
N TYR A 48 2.22 -9.56 2.04
CA TYR A 48 3.32 -9.33 1.13
C TYR A 48 4.12 -8.09 1.54
N TYR A 49 3.44 -6.97 1.81
CA TYR A 49 4.13 -5.75 2.18
C TYR A 49 4.85 -5.89 3.52
N LEU A 50 4.23 -6.55 4.50
CA LEU A 50 4.85 -6.71 5.81
C LEU A 50 6.08 -7.59 5.75
N LYS A 51 6.13 -8.56 4.82
CA LYS A 51 7.30 -9.41 4.68
C LYS A 51 8.39 -8.78 3.83
N THR A 52 8.00 -8.00 2.84
CA THR A 52 8.92 -7.51 1.82
C THR A 52 9.58 -6.20 2.22
N TYR A 53 8.90 -5.39 3.04
CA TYR A 53 9.40 -4.09 3.43
C TYR A 53 9.85 -4.10 4.89
N ASP A 54 10.84 -3.26 5.21
CA ASP A 54 11.41 -3.23 6.56
C ASP A 54 10.56 -2.35 7.49
N SER A 55 11.05 -2.12 8.71
CA SER A 55 10.29 -1.38 9.72
C SER A 55 10.00 0.06 9.31
N LYS A 56 10.77 0.59 8.37
CA LYS A 56 10.55 1.95 7.87
C LYS A 56 9.89 1.94 6.51
N LEU A 57 9.38 0.78 6.10
CA LEU A 57 8.69 0.58 4.84
C LEU A 57 9.56 0.83 3.61
N GLY A 58 10.88 0.61 3.76
CA GLY A 58 11.78 0.51 2.63
C GLY A 58 11.85 -0.93 2.19
N HIS A 59 11.99 -1.15 0.87
CA HIS A 59 12.08 -2.51 0.35
C HIS A 59 13.34 -3.18 0.87
N CYS A 60 13.23 -4.43 1.31
CA CYS A 60 14.36 -5.13 1.91
C CYS A 60 15.54 -5.28 0.96
N ARG A 61 15.30 -5.34 -0.33
CA ARG A 61 16.38 -5.48 -1.30
C ARG A 61 16.88 -4.15 -1.86
N ASN A 62 16.08 -3.11 -1.78
CA ASN A 62 16.46 -1.80 -2.28
C ASN A 62 15.70 -0.72 -1.53
N ASN A 63 16.37 -0.09 -0.57
CA ASN A 63 15.75 0.91 0.28
C ASN A 63 15.30 2.16 -0.46
N ASP A 64 15.73 2.36 -1.70
CA ASP A 64 15.26 3.49 -2.49
C ASP A 64 13.82 3.28 -2.94
N ILE A 65 13.33 2.04 -2.88
CA ILE A 65 11.92 1.76 -3.09
C ILE A 65 11.28 1.81 -1.70
N ARG A 66 10.43 2.80 -1.48
CA ARG A 66 9.86 3.01 -0.15
C ARG A 66 8.40 3.36 -0.24
N ILE A 67 7.60 2.77 0.64
CA ILE A 67 6.19 3.14 0.74
C ILE A 67 6.13 4.45 1.53
N ILE A 68 5.62 5.49 0.89
CA ILE A 68 5.53 6.80 1.55
C ILE A 68 4.10 7.17 1.90
N ASN A 69 3.12 6.47 1.36
CA ASN A 69 1.73 6.78 1.65
C ASN A 69 0.85 5.58 1.30
N ALA A 70 -0.30 5.51 1.93
CA ALA A 70 -1.31 4.50 1.60
C ALA A 70 -2.66 5.05 2.01
N PHE A 71 -3.68 4.84 1.18
CA PHE A 71 -5.00 5.34 1.50
C PHE A 71 -6.06 4.51 0.80
N ALA A 72 -7.23 4.46 1.43
CA ALA A 72 -8.36 3.72 0.89
C ALA A 72 -8.96 4.47 -0.29
N ILE A 73 -9.42 3.71 -1.28
CA ILE A 73 -10.05 4.28 -2.45
C ILE A 73 -11.39 3.62 -2.64
N ASP A 74 -12.40 4.42 -2.91
CA ASP A 74 -13.73 3.91 -3.18
C ASP A 74 -14.04 4.18 -4.65
N PHE A 75 -13.84 3.15 -5.46
CA PHE A 75 -14.05 3.29 -6.88
C PHE A 75 -15.42 2.88 -7.34
N TYR A 76 -16.27 2.53 -6.41
CA TYR A 76 -17.56 2.04 -6.82
C TYR A 76 -18.45 3.14 -7.31
N LEU A 77 -17.96 4.32 -7.18
CA LEU A 77 -18.67 5.41 -7.70
C LEU A 77 -18.86 5.29 -9.15
N GLY A 78 -17.89 5.00 -9.80
CA GLY A 78 -18.01 5.08 -11.15
C GLY A 78 -18.22 3.82 -11.80
N GLY A 79 -17.95 2.98 -11.06
CA GLY A 79 -17.90 1.76 -11.61
C GLY A 79 -19.12 1.19 -12.03
N ASP A 80 -19.23 1.39 -11.84
CA ASP A 80 -19.77 0.61 -12.13
C ASP A 80 -20.13 0.35 -12.58
#